data_7c844d4ef233fc688f4ed06c979059f4
#
_entry.id   7c844d4ef233fc688f4ed06c979059f4
#
_cell.length_a   1.000
_cell.length_b   1.000
_cell.length_c   1.000
_cell.angle_alpha   90.00
_cell.angle_beta   90.00
_cell.angle_gamma   90.00
#
_symmetry.space_group_name_H-M   'P 1'
#
loop_
_entity.id
_entity.type
_entity.pdbx_description
1 polymer ?
#
loop_
_entity_poly.entity_id
_entity_poly.type
_entity_poly.pdbx_seq_one_letter_code
_entity_poly.pdbx_strand_id
1 'polypeptide(L)'
;MTDIRTFLKTGEPLLFDGAMGTHFAALPGRAGERCELGSLRRPEEIAAIHRAYLEAGCRAVKTNTFTVSLDLARGDGETAERIVEASCRLARACAEPYGAYVFADIGPAPESRLLPRAENYCRQADLFLDRGIRHFLLETLPSDHGLRQLAQHLKARCPEAYLITSFAVSFDGATREGDFGQTLLRRSVALEEIDAVGFNCVSGPHHLLEYIRGLDTGGATLSVMPNAGYPTVQGRRTVFQGTPEYFGQKIAEIVQAGASIVGGCCGTTPAHIAGAAEALAKPRRVTAAASSGAAPEPRGSVSANTLAEKLDGGRRVVAVELDPPTD
;
A
#
# COMPACT_ATOMS: atom_id res chain seq x y z
N MET A 1 -16.02 11.20 -15.44
CA MET A 1 -15.11 10.10 -15.05
C MET A 1 -15.91 8.81 -15.00
N THR A 2 -15.38 7.71 -15.57
CA THR A 2 -16.03 6.39 -15.52
C THR A 2 -16.06 5.89 -14.07
N ASP A 3 -17.13 5.19 -13.66
CA ASP A 3 -17.17 4.51 -12.36
C ASP A 3 -16.01 3.53 -12.22
N ILE A 4 -15.40 3.46 -11.04
CA ILE A 4 -14.19 2.67 -10.81
C ILE A 4 -14.42 1.15 -11.01
N ARG A 5 -15.59 0.64 -10.61
CA ARG A 5 -15.93 -0.77 -10.80
C ARG A 5 -16.07 -1.10 -12.29
N THR A 6 -16.64 -0.15 -13.05
CA THR A 6 -16.72 -0.26 -14.52
C THR A 6 -15.34 -0.20 -15.16
N PHE A 7 -14.45 0.68 -14.67
CA PHE A 7 -13.06 0.74 -15.16
C PHE A 7 -12.33 -0.59 -14.92
N LEU A 8 -12.38 -1.13 -13.72
CA LEU A 8 -11.68 -2.38 -13.39
C LEU A 8 -12.20 -3.60 -14.19
N LYS A 9 -13.46 -3.58 -14.63
CA LYS A 9 -14.05 -4.62 -15.50
C LYS A 9 -13.44 -4.60 -16.92
N THR A 10 -12.79 -3.54 -17.35
CA THR A 10 -12.09 -3.51 -18.66
C THR A 10 -10.88 -4.44 -18.72
N GLY A 11 -10.36 -4.85 -17.54
CA GLY A 11 -9.12 -5.61 -17.41
C GLY A 11 -7.86 -4.74 -17.49
N GLU A 12 -7.99 -3.43 -17.64
CA GLU A 12 -6.87 -2.50 -17.49
C GLU A 12 -6.51 -2.37 -16.00
N PRO A 13 -5.21 -2.45 -15.62
CA PRO A 13 -4.81 -2.23 -14.26
C PRO A 13 -4.97 -0.75 -13.88
N LEU A 14 -5.48 -0.48 -12.67
CA LEU A 14 -5.52 0.86 -12.11
C LEU A 14 -4.15 1.20 -11.51
N LEU A 15 -3.43 2.11 -12.14
CA LEU A 15 -2.14 2.58 -11.66
C LEU A 15 -2.34 3.77 -10.70
N PHE A 16 -1.95 3.59 -9.46
CA PHE A 16 -1.88 4.63 -8.43
C PHE A 16 -0.58 5.43 -8.53
N ASP A 17 -0.58 6.55 -7.83
CA ASP A 17 0.61 7.33 -7.54
C ASP A 17 1.64 6.57 -6.69
N GLY A 18 2.74 7.24 -6.36
CA GLY A 18 3.78 6.72 -5.48
C GLY A 18 3.76 7.37 -4.09
N ALA A 19 4.96 7.43 -3.51
CA ALA A 19 5.14 7.96 -2.17
C ALA A 19 4.92 9.48 -2.09
N MET A 20 4.03 9.92 -1.22
CA MET A 20 3.90 11.34 -0.87
C MET A 20 4.93 11.72 0.20
N GLY A 21 4.95 11.03 1.34
CA GLY A 21 5.76 11.39 2.50
C GLY A 21 7.28 11.36 2.24
N THR A 22 7.80 10.26 1.67
CA THR A 22 9.25 10.15 1.37
C THR A 22 9.67 11.10 0.25
N HIS A 23 8.79 11.38 -0.72
CA HIS A 23 9.06 12.34 -1.79
C HIS A 23 9.13 13.77 -1.23
N PHE A 24 8.15 14.16 -0.41
CA PHE A 24 8.15 15.46 0.27
C PHE A 24 9.39 15.64 1.15
N ALA A 25 9.74 14.63 1.96
CA ALA A 25 10.92 14.68 2.82
C ALA A 25 12.25 14.80 2.05
N ALA A 26 12.27 14.39 0.76
CA ALA A 26 13.45 14.54 -0.10
C ALA A 26 13.60 15.96 -0.68
N LEU A 27 12.57 16.80 -0.62
CA LEU A 27 12.67 18.19 -1.05
C LEU A 27 13.63 18.98 -0.14
N PRO A 28 14.32 20.02 -0.67
CA PRO A 28 15.24 20.82 0.12
C PRO A 28 14.57 21.44 1.35
N GLY A 29 15.14 21.17 2.54
CA GLY A 29 14.66 21.71 3.80
C GLY A 29 13.38 21.07 4.36
N ARG A 30 12.95 19.90 3.83
CA ARG A 30 11.72 19.22 4.28
C ARG A 30 11.97 17.96 5.13
N ALA A 31 13.23 17.57 5.26
CA ALA A 31 13.58 16.41 6.09
C ALA A 31 13.10 16.60 7.53
N GLY A 32 12.27 15.66 8.01
CA GLY A 32 11.67 15.68 9.35
C GLY A 32 10.42 16.55 9.50
N GLU A 33 9.98 17.26 8.47
CA GLU A 33 8.67 17.92 8.48
C GLU A 33 7.57 16.86 8.27
N ARG A 34 6.45 17.02 8.98
CA ARG A 34 5.26 16.18 8.76
C ARG A 34 4.59 16.56 7.45
N CYS A 35 4.52 15.60 6.53
CA CYS A 35 4.05 15.81 5.17
C CYS A 35 2.61 16.35 5.10
N GLU A 36 1.70 15.84 5.93
CA GLU A 36 0.29 16.22 5.93
C GLU A 36 0.09 17.70 6.24
N LEU A 37 0.92 18.27 7.13
CA LEU A 37 0.93 19.71 7.39
C LEU A 37 1.40 20.52 6.17
N GLY A 38 2.09 19.88 5.23
CA GLY A 38 2.45 20.48 3.94
C GLY A 38 1.23 20.93 3.16
N SER A 39 0.12 20.21 3.24
CA SER A 39 -1.16 20.61 2.59
C SER A 39 -1.67 21.98 3.07
N LEU A 40 -1.36 22.36 4.31
CA LEU A 40 -1.73 23.65 4.89
C LEU A 40 -0.67 24.72 4.68
N ARG A 41 0.61 24.38 4.85
CA ARG A 41 1.72 25.33 4.92
C ARG A 41 2.45 25.52 3.60
N ARG A 42 2.37 24.54 2.71
CA ARG A 42 3.12 24.44 1.44
C ARG A 42 2.28 23.79 0.34
N PRO A 43 1.06 24.29 0.09
CA PRO A 43 0.11 23.66 -0.82
C PRO A 43 0.70 23.48 -2.23
N GLU A 44 1.54 24.39 -2.69
CA GLU A 44 2.17 24.32 -4.02
C GLU A 44 3.15 23.16 -4.14
N GLU A 45 3.90 22.84 -3.07
CA GLU A 45 4.81 21.70 -3.07
C GLU A 45 4.04 20.36 -3.12
N ILE A 46 2.97 20.24 -2.34
CA ILE A 46 2.09 19.05 -2.36
C ILE A 46 1.40 18.92 -3.73
N ALA A 47 0.89 20.03 -4.27
CA ALA A 47 0.27 20.02 -5.59
C ALA A 47 1.27 19.67 -6.69
N ALA A 48 2.53 20.12 -6.60
CA ALA A 48 3.58 19.76 -7.54
C ALA A 48 3.88 18.24 -7.52
N ILE A 49 3.89 17.63 -6.32
CA ILE A 49 4.06 16.17 -6.19
C ILE A 49 2.90 15.42 -6.85
N HIS A 50 1.65 15.81 -6.59
CA HIS A 50 0.47 15.20 -7.25
C HIS A 50 0.56 15.32 -8.77
N ARG A 51 0.85 16.52 -9.29
CA ARG A 51 0.99 16.74 -10.75
C ARG A 51 2.07 15.87 -11.35
N ALA A 52 3.24 15.78 -10.70
CA ALA A 52 4.35 14.97 -11.19
C ALA A 52 3.98 13.47 -11.31
N TYR A 53 3.19 12.93 -10.39
CA TYR A 53 2.68 11.56 -10.50
C TYR A 53 1.62 11.40 -11.60
N LEU A 54 0.73 12.37 -11.76
CA LEU A 54 -0.28 12.36 -12.83
C LEU A 54 0.37 12.45 -14.21
N GLU A 55 1.36 13.33 -14.37
CA GLU A 55 2.18 13.43 -15.58
C GLU A 55 2.97 12.15 -15.88
N ALA A 56 3.38 11.42 -14.82
CA ALA A 56 3.99 10.11 -14.94
C ALA A 56 3.03 8.99 -15.39
N GLY A 57 1.74 9.28 -15.50
CA GLY A 57 0.73 8.37 -16.05
C GLY A 57 -0.10 7.61 -15.03
N CYS A 58 -0.07 7.96 -13.73
CA CYS A 58 -1.01 7.37 -12.78
C CYS A 58 -2.45 7.83 -13.09
N ARG A 59 -3.42 6.98 -12.73
CA ARG A 59 -4.85 7.23 -12.92
C ARG A 59 -5.61 7.33 -11.59
N ALA A 60 -4.92 7.16 -10.49
CA ALA A 60 -5.43 7.36 -9.15
C ALA A 60 -4.37 8.04 -8.27
N VAL A 61 -4.79 9.01 -7.48
CA VAL A 61 -3.95 9.69 -6.48
C VAL A 61 -4.55 9.56 -5.10
N LYS A 62 -3.69 9.45 -4.10
CA LYS A 62 -4.07 9.44 -2.68
C LYS A 62 -4.05 10.86 -2.13
N THR A 63 -4.96 11.19 -1.22
CA THR A 63 -4.88 12.43 -0.45
C THR A 63 -3.64 12.39 0.48
N ASN A 64 -3.09 13.56 0.83
CA ASN A 64 -1.95 13.64 1.75
C ASN A 64 -2.44 13.63 3.22
N THR A 65 -2.93 12.46 3.71
CA THR A 65 -3.66 12.36 4.98
C THR A 65 -3.32 11.13 5.83
N PHE A 66 -2.28 10.38 5.47
CA PHE A 66 -1.91 9.09 6.08
C PHE A 66 -1.88 9.11 7.62
N THR A 67 -1.36 10.17 8.26
CA THR A 67 -1.21 10.24 9.72
C THR A 67 -2.31 11.02 10.44
N VAL A 68 -3.40 11.41 9.77
CA VAL A 68 -4.52 12.16 10.38
C VAL A 68 -5.16 11.41 11.55
N SER A 69 -5.14 10.08 11.51
CA SER A 69 -5.57 9.23 12.64
C SER A 69 -4.91 9.60 13.97
N LEU A 70 -3.66 10.07 13.94
CA LEU A 70 -2.90 10.46 15.15
C LEU A 70 -3.42 11.76 15.76
N ASP A 71 -3.87 12.72 14.94
CA ASP A 71 -4.45 13.98 15.43
C ASP A 71 -5.77 13.70 16.14
N LEU A 72 -6.63 12.89 15.51
CA LEU A 72 -7.91 12.47 16.11
C LEU A 72 -7.69 11.70 17.42
N ALA A 73 -6.72 10.78 17.47
CA ALA A 73 -6.41 10.01 18.66
C ALA A 73 -5.87 10.87 19.83
N ARG A 74 -5.31 12.05 19.52
CA ARG A 74 -4.85 13.05 20.50
C ARG A 74 -5.92 14.07 20.88
N GLY A 75 -7.11 14.00 20.27
CA GLY A 75 -8.20 14.96 20.48
C GLY A 75 -8.09 16.24 19.66
N ASP A 76 -7.14 16.32 18.73
CA ASP A 76 -6.97 17.48 17.83
C ASP A 76 -7.79 17.29 16.54
N GLY A 77 -9.10 17.29 16.70
CA GLY A 77 -10.04 17.15 15.58
C GLY A 77 -9.99 18.34 14.62
N GLU A 78 -9.68 19.54 15.10
CA GLU A 78 -9.60 20.74 14.27
C GLU A 78 -8.44 20.64 13.27
N THR A 79 -7.24 20.26 13.73
CA THR A 79 -6.10 20.05 12.84
C THR A 79 -6.38 18.93 11.84
N ALA A 80 -6.97 17.81 12.28
CA ALA A 80 -7.38 16.71 11.40
C ALA A 80 -8.31 17.19 10.28
N GLU A 81 -9.36 17.93 10.62
CA GLU A 81 -10.34 18.44 9.67
C GLU A 81 -9.71 19.39 8.65
N ARG A 82 -8.87 20.32 9.09
CA ARG A 82 -8.17 21.28 8.22
C ARG A 82 -7.21 20.57 7.25
N ILE A 83 -6.48 19.55 7.72
CA ILE A 83 -5.59 18.76 6.85
C ILE A 83 -6.42 18.02 5.79
N VAL A 84 -7.49 17.32 6.19
CA VAL A 84 -8.36 16.58 5.26
C VAL A 84 -8.94 17.51 4.20
N GLU A 85 -9.47 18.67 4.61
CA GLU A 85 -10.04 19.66 3.69
C GLU A 85 -9.02 20.14 2.66
N ALA A 86 -7.85 20.58 3.12
CA ALA A 86 -6.79 21.07 2.23
C ALA A 86 -6.30 19.98 1.29
N SER A 87 -6.06 18.75 1.80
CA SER A 87 -5.57 17.63 1.02
C SER A 87 -6.59 17.17 -0.03
N CYS A 88 -7.87 17.08 0.30
CA CYS A 88 -8.93 16.74 -0.65
C CYS A 88 -9.03 17.78 -1.78
N ARG A 89 -8.98 19.07 -1.44
CA ARG A 89 -9.02 20.16 -2.41
C ARG A 89 -7.82 20.10 -3.36
N LEU A 90 -6.60 19.92 -2.84
CA LEU A 90 -5.39 19.84 -3.65
C LEU A 90 -5.39 18.63 -4.58
N ALA A 91 -5.68 17.44 -4.03
CA ALA A 91 -5.71 16.21 -4.82
C ALA A 91 -6.74 16.30 -5.95
N ARG A 92 -7.96 16.81 -5.69
CA ARG A 92 -8.99 16.98 -6.72
C ARG A 92 -8.58 17.98 -7.80
N ALA A 93 -8.10 19.16 -7.40
CA ALA A 93 -7.69 20.18 -8.36
C ALA A 93 -6.57 19.68 -9.28
N CYS A 94 -5.67 18.82 -8.77
CA CYS A 94 -4.64 18.21 -9.59
C CYS A 94 -5.17 17.07 -10.46
N ALA A 95 -6.08 16.23 -9.96
CA ALA A 95 -6.59 15.05 -10.66
C ALA A 95 -7.60 15.38 -11.76
N GLU A 96 -8.39 16.43 -11.60
CA GLU A 96 -9.48 16.81 -12.51
C GLU A 96 -9.03 16.93 -13.99
N PRO A 97 -7.93 17.64 -14.34
CA PRO A 97 -7.48 17.75 -15.73
C PRO A 97 -7.11 16.41 -16.39
N TYR A 98 -6.77 15.42 -15.58
CA TYR A 98 -6.36 14.08 -16.03
C TYR A 98 -7.51 13.06 -15.99
N GLY A 99 -8.67 13.42 -15.47
CA GLY A 99 -9.78 12.50 -15.23
C GLY A 99 -9.38 11.36 -14.27
N ALA A 100 -8.45 11.63 -13.33
CA ALA A 100 -7.92 10.64 -12.41
C ALA A 100 -8.78 10.51 -11.15
N TYR A 101 -8.79 9.31 -10.55
CA TYR A 101 -9.49 9.04 -9.30
C TYR A 101 -8.75 9.65 -8.11
N VAL A 102 -9.52 10.12 -7.12
CA VAL A 102 -8.97 10.61 -5.85
C VAL A 102 -9.43 9.68 -4.73
N PHE A 103 -8.48 9.12 -4.01
CA PHE A 103 -8.71 8.26 -2.86
C PHE A 103 -8.39 8.96 -1.55
N ALA A 104 -9.30 8.84 -0.58
CA ALA A 104 -8.99 9.12 0.80
C ALA A 104 -7.90 8.16 1.26
N ASP A 105 -6.76 8.69 1.69
CA ASP A 105 -5.66 7.91 2.24
C ASP A 105 -5.78 7.85 3.76
N ILE A 106 -6.01 6.65 4.29
CA ILE A 106 -6.19 6.40 5.73
C ILE A 106 -5.13 5.41 6.19
N GLY A 107 -4.17 5.91 6.96
CA GLY A 107 -3.17 5.07 7.62
C GLY A 107 -3.68 4.41 8.90
N PRO A 108 -2.85 3.56 9.54
CA PRO A 108 -3.24 2.85 10.75
C PRO A 108 -3.63 3.80 11.89
N ALA A 109 -4.81 3.61 12.46
CA ALA A 109 -5.21 4.31 13.66
C ALA A 109 -4.65 3.61 14.90
N PRO A 110 -4.06 4.36 15.85
CA PRO A 110 -3.61 3.80 17.10
C PRO A 110 -4.77 3.39 17.99
N GLU A 111 -4.55 2.45 18.90
CA GLU A 111 -5.47 2.24 20.01
C GLU A 111 -5.36 3.44 20.96
N SER A 112 -6.50 4.01 21.31
CA SER A 112 -6.58 5.16 22.22
C SER A 112 -7.80 5.04 23.12
N ARG A 113 -7.65 5.43 24.39
CA ARG A 113 -8.79 5.51 25.31
C ARG A 113 -9.71 6.67 24.99
N LEU A 114 -9.18 7.71 24.33
CA LEU A 114 -9.98 8.89 23.94
C LEU A 114 -10.83 8.58 22.70
N LEU A 115 -10.28 7.79 21.78
CA LEU A 115 -10.95 7.46 20.54
C LEU A 115 -10.52 6.04 20.09
N PRO A 116 -11.35 5.01 20.31
CA PRO A 116 -11.08 3.65 19.89
C PRO A 116 -10.79 3.57 18.39
N ARG A 117 -9.94 2.62 17.95
CA ARG A 117 -9.48 2.48 16.55
C ARG A 117 -10.62 2.49 15.54
N ALA A 118 -11.67 1.71 15.78
CA ALA A 118 -12.82 1.62 14.89
C ALA A 118 -13.56 2.97 14.76
N GLU A 119 -13.76 3.68 15.86
CA GLU A 119 -14.41 4.99 15.87
C GLU A 119 -13.54 6.04 15.18
N ASN A 120 -12.20 5.96 15.36
CA ASN A 120 -11.25 6.81 14.65
C ASN A 120 -11.37 6.65 13.14
N TYR A 121 -11.41 5.42 12.63
CA TYR A 121 -11.63 5.16 11.20
C TYR A 121 -12.97 5.69 10.71
N CYS A 122 -14.05 5.46 11.43
CA CYS A 122 -15.38 5.99 11.08
C CYS A 122 -15.38 7.52 11.01
N ARG A 123 -14.76 8.18 11.99
CA ARG A 123 -14.66 9.64 12.01
C ARG A 123 -13.83 10.18 10.84
N GLN A 124 -12.72 9.52 10.49
CA GLN A 124 -11.98 9.89 9.27
C GLN A 124 -12.85 9.73 8.02
N ALA A 125 -13.55 8.60 7.89
CA ALA A 125 -14.44 8.38 6.74
C ALA A 125 -15.49 9.48 6.62
N ASP A 126 -16.09 9.93 7.72
CA ASP A 126 -17.05 11.03 7.75
C ASP A 126 -16.44 12.33 7.23
N LEU A 127 -15.24 12.69 7.69
CA LEU A 127 -14.53 13.87 7.20
C LEU A 127 -14.34 13.86 5.68
N PHE A 128 -14.03 12.70 5.10
CA PHE A 128 -13.88 12.56 3.65
C PHE A 128 -15.22 12.56 2.91
N LEU A 129 -16.24 11.86 3.44
CA LEU A 129 -17.58 11.83 2.85
C LEU A 129 -18.21 13.22 2.78
N ASP A 130 -18.07 14.03 3.84
CA ASP A 130 -18.58 15.40 3.91
C ASP A 130 -17.91 16.32 2.87
N ARG A 131 -16.69 15.94 2.42
CA ARG A 131 -15.96 16.60 1.34
C ARG A 131 -16.18 15.94 -0.02
N GLY A 132 -17.14 15.01 -0.10
CA GLY A 132 -17.55 14.35 -1.33
C GLY A 132 -16.54 13.34 -1.88
N ILE A 133 -15.57 12.86 -1.13
CA ILE A 133 -14.74 11.70 -1.52
C ILE A 133 -15.59 10.44 -1.43
N ARG A 134 -15.43 9.55 -2.42
CA ARG A 134 -16.17 8.29 -2.54
C ARG A 134 -15.27 7.07 -2.68
N HIS A 135 -13.97 7.27 -2.81
CA HIS A 135 -12.99 6.19 -2.89
C HIS A 135 -12.08 6.26 -1.68
N PHE A 136 -11.85 5.11 -1.04
CA PHE A 136 -11.12 4.99 0.21
C PHE A 136 -10.05 3.94 0.09
N LEU A 137 -8.85 4.26 0.55
CA LEU A 137 -7.74 3.34 0.71
C LEU A 137 -7.29 3.37 2.17
N LEU A 138 -7.50 2.27 2.87
CA LEU A 138 -6.83 2.02 4.14
C LEU A 138 -5.54 1.29 3.84
N GLU A 139 -4.40 1.93 4.08
CA GLU A 139 -3.11 1.35 3.72
C GLU A 139 -2.19 1.10 4.92
N THR A 140 -1.23 0.18 4.72
CA THR A 140 -0.20 -0.14 5.70
C THR A 140 -0.76 -0.70 7.02
N LEU A 141 -1.91 -1.36 6.92
CA LEU A 141 -2.61 -1.88 8.10
C LEU A 141 -1.83 -3.04 8.72
N PRO A 142 -1.67 -3.06 10.06
CA PRO A 142 -1.03 -4.16 10.77
C PRO A 142 -2.00 -5.29 11.13
N SER A 143 -3.32 -5.06 11.06
CA SER A 143 -4.38 -5.99 11.40
C SER A 143 -5.73 -5.54 10.82
N ASP A 144 -6.76 -6.37 10.94
CA ASP A 144 -8.12 -6.05 10.52
C ASP A 144 -9.00 -5.43 11.63
N HIS A 145 -8.40 -5.03 12.75
CA HIS A 145 -9.12 -4.43 13.87
C HIS A 145 -9.78 -3.10 13.47
N GLY A 146 -11.11 -3.05 13.63
CA GLY A 146 -11.94 -1.89 13.30
C GLY A 146 -12.42 -1.83 11.85
N LEU A 147 -11.93 -2.71 10.95
CA LEU A 147 -12.30 -2.67 9.53
C LEU A 147 -13.77 -2.99 9.30
N ARG A 148 -14.33 -4.00 9.99
CA ARG A 148 -15.75 -4.34 9.85
C ARG A 148 -16.66 -3.16 10.19
N GLN A 149 -16.39 -2.49 11.31
CA GLN A 149 -17.20 -1.34 11.73
C GLN A 149 -17.09 -0.18 10.74
N LEU A 150 -15.85 0.11 10.27
CA LEU A 150 -15.65 1.13 9.26
C LEU A 150 -16.39 0.78 7.95
N ALA A 151 -16.24 -0.44 7.43
CA ALA A 151 -16.83 -0.86 6.17
C ALA A 151 -18.35 -0.75 6.21
N GLN A 152 -18.98 -1.23 7.28
CA GLN A 152 -20.42 -1.10 7.52
C GLN A 152 -20.85 0.37 7.65
N HIS A 153 -20.12 1.16 8.43
CA HIS A 153 -20.39 2.59 8.60
C HIS A 153 -20.32 3.33 7.26
N LEU A 154 -19.27 3.07 6.49
CA LEU A 154 -19.04 3.70 5.19
C LEU A 154 -20.16 3.37 4.21
N LYS A 155 -20.53 2.09 4.06
CA LYS A 155 -21.59 1.67 3.15
C LYS A 155 -22.97 2.11 3.59
N ALA A 156 -23.22 2.23 4.89
CA ALA A 156 -24.48 2.78 5.40
C ALA A 156 -24.66 4.28 5.04
N ARG A 157 -23.56 5.04 5.05
CA ARG A 157 -23.59 6.47 4.67
C ARG A 157 -23.44 6.71 3.17
N CYS A 158 -22.76 5.85 2.46
CA CYS A 158 -22.43 5.99 1.05
C CYS A 158 -22.34 4.60 0.40
N PRO A 159 -23.45 4.00 -0.03
CA PRO A 159 -23.48 2.65 -0.61
C PRO A 159 -22.57 2.51 -1.83
N GLU A 160 -22.40 3.58 -2.61
CA GLU A 160 -21.55 3.61 -3.80
C GLU A 160 -20.05 3.74 -3.47
N ALA A 161 -19.65 4.00 -2.23
CA ALA A 161 -18.25 4.13 -1.87
C ALA A 161 -17.43 2.90 -2.29
N TYR A 162 -16.21 3.13 -2.77
CA TYR A 162 -15.26 2.09 -3.12
C TYR A 162 -14.19 2.01 -2.03
N LEU A 163 -14.05 0.84 -1.43
CA LEU A 163 -13.17 0.62 -0.28
C LEU A 163 -12.07 -0.40 -0.61
N ILE A 164 -10.82 0.04 -0.53
CA ILE A 164 -9.64 -0.81 -0.59
C ILE A 164 -9.05 -0.94 0.82
N THR A 165 -8.75 -2.16 1.24
CA THR A 165 -7.97 -2.43 2.45
C THR A 165 -6.62 -3.04 2.09
N SER A 166 -5.53 -2.52 2.64
CA SER A 166 -4.18 -2.93 2.28
C SER A 166 -3.32 -3.13 3.53
N PHE A 167 -2.71 -4.32 3.62
CA PHE A 167 -1.95 -4.75 4.78
C PHE A 167 -0.44 -4.66 4.53
N ALA A 168 0.31 -4.33 5.57
CA ALA A 168 1.77 -4.31 5.53
C ALA A 168 2.32 -5.63 6.02
N VAL A 169 2.81 -6.46 5.09
CA VAL A 169 3.41 -7.76 5.39
C VAL A 169 4.90 -7.76 5.10
N SER A 170 5.67 -8.41 5.98
CA SER A 170 7.08 -8.69 5.75
C SER A 170 7.26 -9.86 4.77
N PHE A 171 8.50 -10.22 4.48
CA PHE A 171 8.84 -11.29 3.52
C PHE A 171 8.28 -12.67 3.91
N ASP A 172 8.03 -12.91 5.20
CA ASP A 172 7.41 -14.13 5.74
C ASP A 172 5.88 -14.11 5.70
N GLY A 173 5.28 -13.03 5.19
CA GLY A 173 3.84 -12.85 5.09
C GLY A 173 3.14 -12.43 6.37
N ALA A 174 3.88 -12.14 7.44
CA ALA A 174 3.31 -11.66 8.70
C ALA A 174 3.33 -10.12 8.78
N THR A 175 2.35 -9.57 9.47
CA THR A 175 2.32 -8.15 9.85
C THR A 175 3.07 -7.93 11.17
N ARG A 176 3.33 -6.67 11.52
CA ARG A 176 3.98 -6.32 12.79
C ARG A 176 3.15 -6.68 14.04
N GLU A 177 1.83 -6.90 13.91
CA GLU A 177 0.95 -7.38 14.99
C GLU A 177 0.86 -8.91 15.03
N GLY A 178 1.54 -9.61 14.09
CA GLY A 178 1.64 -11.08 14.07
C GLY A 178 0.55 -11.78 13.26
N ASP A 179 -0.35 -11.03 12.62
CA ASP A 179 -1.35 -11.62 11.73
C ASP A 179 -0.72 -12.00 10.38
N PHE A 180 -1.11 -13.16 9.83
CA PHE A 180 -0.70 -13.56 8.48
C PHE A 180 -1.58 -12.90 7.42
N GLY A 181 -0.97 -12.34 6.38
CA GLY A 181 -1.66 -11.64 5.31
C GLY A 181 -2.70 -12.50 4.58
N GLN A 182 -2.47 -13.80 4.39
CA GLN A 182 -3.47 -14.72 3.85
C GLN A 182 -4.75 -14.78 4.72
N THR A 183 -4.59 -14.75 6.03
CA THR A 183 -5.73 -14.75 6.97
C THR A 183 -6.48 -13.42 6.91
N LEU A 184 -5.73 -12.29 6.88
CA LEU A 184 -6.30 -10.95 6.76
C LEU A 184 -7.05 -10.78 5.42
N LEU A 185 -6.48 -11.29 4.33
CA LEU A 185 -7.13 -11.29 3.02
C LEU A 185 -8.47 -12.04 3.08
N ARG A 186 -8.48 -13.29 3.57
CA ARG A 186 -9.70 -14.09 3.68
C ARG A 186 -10.77 -13.43 4.54
N ARG A 187 -10.38 -12.83 5.68
CA ARG A 187 -11.31 -12.11 6.55
C ARG A 187 -11.88 -10.86 5.88
N SER A 188 -11.06 -10.14 5.12
CA SER A 188 -11.50 -8.94 4.39
C SER A 188 -12.42 -9.28 3.23
N VAL A 189 -12.11 -10.34 2.46
CA VAL A 189 -12.96 -10.81 1.36
C VAL A 189 -14.33 -11.29 1.84
N ALA A 190 -14.42 -11.77 3.08
CA ALA A 190 -15.70 -12.17 3.70
C ALA A 190 -16.59 -10.98 4.09
N LEU A 191 -16.11 -9.75 3.94
CA LEU A 191 -16.88 -8.52 4.15
C LEU A 191 -17.32 -7.98 2.78
N GLU A 192 -18.61 -8.09 2.48
CA GLU A 192 -19.18 -7.62 1.19
C GLU A 192 -19.00 -6.12 0.94
N GLU A 193 -18.77 -5.37 2.02
CA GLU A 193 -18.54 -3.94 1.98
C GLU A 193 -17.14 -3.55 1.48
N ILE A 194 -16.18 -4.49 1.45
CA ILE A 194 -14.81 -4.25 0.97
C ILE A 194 -14.72 -4.62 -0.52
N ASP A 195 -14.35 -3.67 -1.34
CA ASP A 195 -14.33 -3.83 -2.80
C ASP A 195 -13.00 -4.42 -3.31
N ALA A 196 -11.90 -4.15 -2.62
CA ALA A 196 -10.58 -4.68 -2.96
C ALA A 196 -9.72 -4.89 -1.72
N VAL A 197 -8.85 -5.89 -1.78
CA VAL A 197 -7.91 -6.22 -0.69
C VAL A 197 -6.49 -6.26 -1.25
N GLY A 198 -5.51 -5.88 -0.43
CA GLY A 198 -4.15 -5.90 -0.94
C GLY A 198 -3.05 -5.79 0.08
N PHE A 199 -1.86 -5.51 -0.46
CA PHE A 199 -0.62 -5.42 0.31
C PHE A 199 0.20 -4.22 -0.15
N ASN A 200 0.76 -3.48 0.79
CA ASN A 200 1.62 -2.35 0.48
C ASN A 200 2.71 -2.16 1.53
N CYS A 201 3.71 -1.36 1.17
CA CYS A 201 4.81 -0.97 2.04
C CYS A 201 5.64 -2.16 2.55
N VAL A 202 6.53 -1.93 3.52
CA VAL A 202 7.44 -2.87 4.18
C VAL A 202 8.35 -3.62 3.19
N SER A 203 7.77 -4.29 2.20
CA SER A 203 8.48 -5.13 1.21
C SER A 203 8.66 -4.44 -0.13
N GLY A 204 9.77 -4.76 -0.80
CA GLY A 204 10.03 -4.35 -2.18
C GLY A 204 9.22 -5.17 -3.20
N PRO A 205 9.26 -4.77 -4.51
CA PRO A 205 8.37 -5.34 -5.52
C PRO A 205 8.61 -6.84 -5.78
N HIS A 206 9.84 -7.32 -5.66
CA HIS A 206 10.14 -8.74 -5.84
C HIS A 206 9.47 -9.60 -4.74
N HIS A 207 9.56 -9.19 -3.48
CA HIS A 207 9.01 -9.98 -2.37
C HIS A 207 7.49 -9.97 -2.36
N LEU A 208 6.86 -8.83 -2.65
CA LEU A 208 5.41 -8.80 -2.79
C LEU A 208 4.95 -9.65 -3.99
N LEU A 209 5.70 -9.66 -5.10
CA LEU A 209 5.40 -10.52 -6.24
C LEU A 209 5.44 -12.02 -5.84
N GLU A 210 6.52 -12.46 -5.18
CA GLU A 210 6.62 -13.87 -4.74
C GLU A 210 5.54 -14.21 -3.71
N TYR A 211 5.24 -13.27 -2.81
CA TYR A 211 4.20 -13.45 -1.82
C TYR A 211 2.80 -13.64 -2.46
N ILE A 212 2.41 -12.76 -3.40
CA ILE A 212 1.09 -12.84 -4.02
C ILE A 212 0.91 -14.06 -4.93
N ARG A 213 1.98 -14.60 -5.52
CA ARG A 213 1.93 -15.84 -6.31
C ARG A 213 1.49 -17.06 -5.51
N GLY A 214 1.74 -17.05 -4.20
CA GLY A 214 1.36 -18.11 -3.28
C GLY A 214 -0.02 -17.92 -2.63
N LEU A 215 -0.72 -16.80 -2.90
CA LEU A 215 -1.97 -16.48 -2.24
C LEU A 215 -3.18 -17.12 -2.93
N ASP A 216 -4.08 -17.62 -2.11
CA ASP A 216 -5.46 -17.89 -2.51
C ASP A 216 -6.27 -16.60 -2.33
N THR A 217 -6.54 -15.90 -3.44
CA THR A 217 -7.27 -14.63 -3.43
C THR A 217 -8.78 -14.79 -3.34
N GLY A 218 -9.31 -16.00 -3.51
CA GLY A 218 -10.75 -16.23 -3.53
C GLY A 218 -11.51 -15.44 -4.61
N GLY A 219 -10.82 -14.98 -5.66
CA GLY A 219 -11.39 -14.12 -6.72
C GLY A 219 -11.50 -12.64 -6.37
N ALA A 220 -10.92 -12.20 -5.24
CA ALA A 220 -10.92 -10.79 -4.85
C ALA A 220 -10.15 -9.89 -5.83
N THR A 221 -10.58 -8.65 -5.98
CA THR A 221 -9.79 -7.60 -6.63
C THR A 221 -8.55 -7.33 -5.79
N LEU A 222 -7.36 -7.64 -6.34
CA LEU A 222 -6.09 -7.53 -5.62
C LEU A 222 -5.40 -6.20 -5.89
N SER A 223 -4.99 -5.52 -4.80
CA SER A 223 -4.19 -4.29 -4.82
C SER A 223 -2.77 -4.55 -4.31
N VAL A 224 -1.74 -4.11 -5.05
CA VAL A 224 -0.34 -4.31 -4.65
C VAL A 224 0.48 -3.04 -4.91
N MET A 225 1.00 -2.44 -3.83
CA MET A 225 1.76 -1.19 -3.89
C MET A 225 3.09 -1.31 -3.11
N PRO A 226 4.14 -1.87 -3.73
CA PRO A 226 5.43 -2.09 -3.08
C PRO A 226 6.21 -0.80 -2.83
N ASN A 227 7.20 -0.87 -1.93
CA ASN A 227 8.27 0.12 -1.85
C ASN A 227 9.12 0.08 -3.12
N ALA A 228 9.88 1.16 -3.40
CA ALA A 228 10.81 1.19 -4.55
C ALA A 228 11.88 0.08 -4.49
N GLY A 229 12.19 -0.39 -3.29
CA GLY A 229 13.15 -1.44 -3.00
C GLY A 229 13.24 -1.65 -1.50
N TYR A 230 14.34 -2.26 -1.01
CA TYR A 230 14.57 -2.34 0.42
C TYR A 230 15.05 -1.00 0.98
N PRO A 231 14.61 -0.65 2.21
CA PRO A 231 15.15 0.50 2.90
C PRO A 231 16.60 0.24 3.33
N THR A 232 17.50 1.12 2.94
CA THR A 232 18.89 1.16 3.41
C THR A 232 19.11 2.45 4.19
N VAL A 233 19.76 2.39 5.33
CA VAL A 233 20.07 3.57 6.13
C VAL A 233 21.42 4.14 5.68
N GLN A 234 21.40 5.31 5.05
CA GLN A 234 22.59 6.06 4.69
C GLN A 234 22.70 7.31 5.59
N GLY A 235 23.57 7.25 6.58
CA GLY A 235 23.67 8.30 7.60
C GLY A 235 22.40 8.39 8.44
N ARG A 236 21.62 9.48 8.28
CA ARG A 236 20.33 9.72 8.98
C ARG A 236 19.11 9.62 8.06
N ARG A 237 19.28 9.11 6.86
CA ARG A 237 18.19 9.02 5.86
C ARG A 237 17.94 7.57 5.49
N THR A 238 16.68 7.21 5.34
CA THR A 238 16.28 5.96 4.71
C THR A 238 16.25 6.18 3.20
N VAL A 239 17.01 5.38 2.46
CA VAL A 239 17.10 5.40 0.99
C VAL A 239 16.58 4.07 0.46
N PHE A 240 15.91 4.09 -0.67
CA PHE A 240 15.39 2.91 -1.36
C PHE A 240 16.16 2.74 -2.68
N GLN A 241 16.67 1.55 -2.97
CA GLN A 241 17.65 1.32 -4.05
C GLN A 241 17.05 0.75 -5.35
N GLY A 242 15.71 0.75 -5.52
CA GLY A 242 15.08 0.30 -6.75
C GLY A 242 15.26 1.31 -7.89
N THR A 243 15.59 0.84 -9.12
CA THR A 243 15.55 1.72 -10.29
C THR A 243 14.14 1.78 -10.89
N PRO A 244 13.76 2.87 -11.59
CA PRO A 244 12.47 3.00 -12.26
C PRO A 244 12.17 1.84 -13.22
N GLU A 245 13.16 1.38 -13.98
CA GLU A 245 13.02 0.29 -14.95
C GLU A 245 12.74 -1.04 -14.28
N TYR A 246 13.49 -1.36 -13.23
CA TYR A 246 13.26 -2.56 -12.42
C TYR A 246 11.89 -2.53 -11.76
N PHE A 247 11.53 -1.39 -11.18
CA PHE A 247 10.22 -1.21 -10.56
C PHE A 247 9.09 -1.42 -11.56
N GLY A 248 9.17 -0.79 -12.74
CA GLY A 248 8.19 -0.92 -13.80
C GLY A 248 8.04 -2.37 -14.29
N GLN A 249 9.16 -3.07 -14.51
CA GLN A 249 9.12 -4.49 -14.88
C GLN A 249 8.42 -5.33 -13.80
N LYS A 250 8.74 -5.12 -12.51
CA LYS A 250 8.11 -5.86 -11.42
C LYS A 250 6.62 -5.54 -11.26
N ILE A 251 6.20 -4.30 -11.47
CA ILE A 251 4.77 -3.94 -11.50
C ILE A 251 4.04 -4.70 -12.62
N ALA A 252 4.62 -4.81 -13.80
CA ALA A 252 4.02 -5.60 -14.89
C ALA A 252 3.91 -7.10 -14.52
N GLU A 253 4.93 -7.68 -13.87
CA GLU A 253 4.88 -9.06 -13.38
C GLU A 253 3.81 -9.24 -12.27
N ILE A 254 3.65 -8.26 -11.37
CA ILE A 254 2.61 -8.23 -10.32
C ILE A 254 1.21 -8.23 -10.95
N VAL A 255 0.99 -7.46 -12.02
CA VAL A 255 -0.27 -7.47 -12.77
C VAL A 255 -0.50 -8.82 -13.45
N GLN A 256 0.56 -9.44 -14.03
CA GLN A 256 0.47 -10.78 -14.61
C GLN A 256 0.16 -11.85 -13.55
N ALA A 257 0.57 -11.64 -12.30
CA ALA A 257 0.25 -12.51 -11.17
C ALA A 257 -1.17 -12.29 -10.60
N GLY A 258 -1.97 -11.38 -11.20
CA GLY A 258 -3.40 -11.21 -10.89
C GLY A 258 -3.78 -9.92 -10.19
N ALA A 259 -2.84 -9.01 -9.90
CA ALA A 259 -3.19 -7.71 -9.35
C ALA A 259 -3.90 -6.83 -10.39
N SER A 260 -5.02 -6.22 -10.00
CA SER A 260 -5.81 -5.30 -10.83
C SER A 260 -5.56 -3.84 -10.44
N ILE A 261 -5.04 -3.60 -9.25
CA ILE A 261 -4.71 -2.28 -8.70
C ILE A 261 -3.24 -2.31 -8.31
N VAL A 262 -2.44 -1.39 -8.84
CA VAL A 262 -1.00 -1.32 -8.59
C VAL A 262 -0.56 0.12 -8.39
N GLY A 263 0.58 0.33 -7.77
CA GLY A 263 1.15 1.66 -7.53
C GLY A 263 2.46 1.56 -6.78
N GLY A 264 2.86 2.65 -6.15
CA GLY A 264 4.06 2.70 -5.34
C GLY A 264 3.81 3.10 -3.91
N CYS A 265 4.68 2.63 -3.00
CA CYS A 265 4.74 3.07 -1.61
C CYS A 265 6.10 3.73 -1.34
N CYS A 266 6.67 3.61 -0.16
CA CYS A 266 7.87 4.33 0.26
C CYS A 266 9.02 4.25 -0.75
N GLY A 267 9.70 5.39 -0.95
CA GLY A 267 10.83 5.53 -1.86
C GLY A 267 10.50 5.64 -3.34
N THR A 268 9.26 5.35 -3.77
CA THR A 268 8.88 5.55 -5.17
C THR A 268 8.78 7.03 -5.52
N THR A 269 9.15 7.35 -6.75
CA THR A 269 9.16 8.71 -7.31
C THR A 269 8.32 8.72 -8.59
N PRO A 270 8.03 9.92 -9.17
CA PRO A 270 7.37 9.99 -10.46
C PRO A 270 8.06 9.17 -11.56
N ALA A 271 9.39 9.06 -11.55
CA ALA A 271 10.12 8.22 -12.49
C ALA A 271 9.77 6.72 -12.35
N HIS A 272 9.60 6.21 -11.12
CA HIS A 272 9.15 4.83 -10.89
C HIS A 272 7.74 4.59 -11.44
N ILE A 273 6.83 5.55 -11.25
CA ILE A 273 5.46 5.44 -11.77
C ILE A 273 5.44 5.55 -13.30
N ALA A 274 6.28 6.41 -13.89
CA ALA A 274 6.44 6.47 -15.35
C ALA A 274 6.95 5.14 -15.91
N GLY A 275 7.96 4.53 -15.28
CA GLY A 275 8.46 3.20 -15.64
C GLY A 275 7.36 2.12 -15.52
N ALA A 276 6.50 2.19 -14.51
CA ALA A 276 5.35 1.30 -14.37
C ALA A 276 4.32 1.53 -15.48
N ALA A 277 3.95 2.78 -15.77
CA ALA A 277 3.03 3.13 -16.84
C ALA A 277 3.54 2.63 -18.22
N GLU A 278 4.83 2.84 -18.51
CA GLU A 278 5.46 2.34 -19.75
C GLU A 278 5.45 0.80 -19.83
N ALA A 279 5.77 0.12 -18.73
CA ALA A 279 5.78 -1.34 -18.71
C ALA A 279 4.37 -1.94 -18.88
N LEU A 280 3.34 -1.30 -18.34
CA LEU A 280 1.94 -1.69 -18.45
C LEU A 280 1.36 -1.41 -19.85
N ALA A 281 1.85 -0.40 -20.56
CA ALA A 281 1.43 -0.07 -21.93
C ALA A 281 1.96 -1.05 -22.99
N LYS A 282 3.01 -1.83 -22.68
CA LYS A 282 3.56 -2.83 -23.60
C LYS A 282 2.56 -3.98 -23.79
N PRO A 283 2.37 -4.49 -25.04
CA PRO A 283 1.46 -5.60 -25.27
C PRO A 283 1.83 -6.78 -24.36
N ARG A 284 0.85 -7.28 -23.62
CA ARG A 284 1.02 -8.46 -22.75
C ARG A 284 1.46 -9.63 -23.64
N ARG A 285 2.70 -10.08 -23.54
CA ARG A 285 3.05 -11.41 -24.00
C ARG A 285 2.29 -12.38 -23.08
N VAL A 286 1.23 -12.97 -23.61
CA VAL A 286 0.62 -14.14 -23.00
C VAL A 286 1.65 -15.25 -23.16
N THR A 287 2.57 -15.35 -22.24
CA THR A 287 3.20 -16.63 -21.96
C THR A 287 2.08 -17.46 -21.38
N ALA A 288 1.55 -18.38 -22.20
CA ALA A 288 0.67 -19.41 -21.68
C ALA A 288 1.32 -19.91 -20.39
N ALA A 289 0.64 -19.73 -19.26
CA ALA A 289 1.07 -20.34 -18.03
C ALA A 289 1.17 -21.82 -18.36
N ALA A 290 2.40 -22.33 -18.44
CA ALA A 290 2.61 -23.74 -18.43
C ALA A 290 1.98 -24.20 -17.09
N SER A 291 0.80 -24.79 -17.19
CA SER A 291 0.20 -25.55 -16.12
C SER A 291 1.08 -26.79 -15.93
N SER A 292 2.27 -26.60 -15.43
CA SER A 292 3.02 -27.68 -14.80
C SER A 292 2.42 -27.87 -13.42
N GLY A 293 1.33 -28.59 -13.40
CA GLY A 293 0.84 -29.28 -12.22
C GLY A 293 1.83 -30.36 -11.80
N ALA A 294 2.97 -29.93 -11.31
CA ALA A 294 3.76 -30.70 -10.38
C ALA A 294 3.62 -29.93 -9.07
N ALA A 295 2.79 -30.44 -8.17
CA ALA A 295 2.92 -30.12 -6.77
C ALA A 295 4.41 -30.17 -6.44
N PRO A 296 5.00 -29.17 -5.72
CA PRO A 296 6.34 -29.31 -5.27
C PRO A 296 6.40 -30.62 -4.49
N GLU A 297 7.25 -31.55 -4.94
CA GLU A 297 7.53 -32.72 -4.15
C GLU A 297 7.86 -32.24 -2.73
N PRO A 298 7.32 -32.86 -1.69
CA PRO A 298 7.68 -32.52 -0.33
C PRO A 298 9.21 -32.63 -0.28
N ARG A 299 9.88 -31.48 -0.11
CA ARG A 299 11.32 -31.41 0.07
C ARG A 299 11.63 -32.45 1.13
N GLY A 300 12.44 -33.41 0.75
CA GLY A 300 12.70 -34.64 1.46
C GLY A 300 12.82 -34.44 2.95
N SER A 301 12.37 -35.45 3.70
CA SER A 301 12.34 -35.52 5.16
C SER A 301 13.36 -34.60 5.78
N VAL A 302 12.87 -33.63 6.60
CA VAL A 302 13.75 -32.81 7.45
C VAL A 302 14.70 -33.80 8.13
N SER A 303 15.94 -33.83 7.66
CA SER A 303 16.97 -34.58 8.35
C SER A 303 16.98 -34.07 9.78
N ALA A 304 16.99 -34.99 10.74
CA ALA A 304 16.94 -34.73 12.16
C ALA A 304 17.61 -33.40 12.48
N ASN A 305 16.93 -32.54 13.23
CA ASN A 305 17.39 -31.17 13.50
C ASN A 305 18.74 -31.20 14.19
N THR A 306 19.81 -31.28 13.40
CA THR A 306 21.19 -31.44 13.87
C THR A 306 21.64 -30.33 14.81
N LEU A 307 20.94 -29.15 14.78
CA LEU A 307 21.18 -28.07 15.73
C LEU A 307 20.62 -28.43 17.12
N ALA A 308 19.37 -28.92 17.19
CA ALA A 308 18.79 -29.36 18.45
C ALA A 308 19.58 -30.48 19.08
N GLU A 309 19.97 -31.51 18.30
CA GLU A 309 20.82 -32.62 18.79
C GLU A 309 22.16 -32.15 19.31
N LYS A 310 22.77 -31.13 18.69
CA LYS A 310 24.04 -30.56 19.17
C LYS A 310 23.86 -29.76 20.45
N LEU A 311 22.76 -29.05 20.60
CA LEU A 311 22.41 -28.27 21.81
C LEU A 311 22.13 -29.22 22.97
N ASP A 312 21.30 -30.25 22.76
CA ASP A 312 20.95 -31.27 23.74
C ASP A 312 22.18 -32.10 24.16
N GLY A 313 23.12 -32.31 23.23
CA GLY A 313 24.41 -32.98 23.50
C GLY A 313 25.44 -32.08 24.16
N GLY A 314 25.11 -30.86 24.59
CA GLY A 314 26.00 -29.93 25.28
C GLY A 314 27.14 -29.39 24.42
N ARG A 315 27.08 -29.51 23.09
CA ARG A 315 28.12 -29.01 22.17
C ARG A 315 27.98 -27.50 21.98
N ARG A 316 29.11 -26.80 21.95
CA ARG A 316 29.08 -25.38 21.55
C ARG A 316 28.67 -25.27 20.08
N VAL A 317 27.64 -24.46 19.84
CA VAL A 317 27.18 -24.08 18.50
C VAL A 317 27.49 -22.61 18.28
N VAL A 318 28.15 -22.29 17.18
CA VAL A 318 28.40 -20.93 16.73
C VAL A 318 27.45 -20.68 15.56
N ALA A 319 26.51 -19.75 15.73
CA ALA A 319 25.67 -19.22 14.64
C ALA A 319 26.41 -18.00 14.06
N VAL A 320 26.59 -17.98 12.76
CA VAL A 320 27.14 -16.84 12.03
C VAL A 320 26.05 -16.32 11.14
N GLU A 321 25.68 -15.07 11.34
CA GLU A 321 24.81 -14.32 10.41
C GLU A 321 25.71 -13.88 9.25
N LEU A 322 25.32 -14.31 8.04
CA LEU A 322 25.98 -13.86 6.82
C LEU A 322 25.07 -12.85 6.16
N ASP A 323 25.47 -11.59 6.15
CA ASP A 323 24.84 -10.60 5.31
C ASP A 323 24.98 -11.01 3.83
N PRO A 324 23.94 -10.87 3.01
CA PRO A 324 24.07 -11.12 1.59
C PRO A 324 25.13 -10.18 0.99
N PRO A 325 25.92 -10.64 0.02
CA PRO A 325 26.94 -9.81 -0.61
C PRO A 325 26.28 -8.55 -1.19
N THR A 326 26.86 -7.42 -0.84
CA THR A 326 26.52 -6.11 -1.42
C THR A 326 27.31 -5.97 -2.72
N ASP A 327 26.78 -6.51 -3.83
CA ASP A 327 27.25 -6.19 -5.19
C ASP A 327 26.41 -5.08 -5.81
#